data_3a2f53ad0069b83338b8d07bf50b224a
#
_entry.id   3a2f53ad0069b83338b8d07bf50b224a
#
_cell.length_a   1.000
_cell.length_b   1.000
_cell.length_c   1.000
_cell.angle_alpha   90.00
_cell.angle_beta   90.00
_cell.angle_gamma   90.00
#
_symmetry.space_group_name_H-M   'P 1'
#
loop_
_entity.id
_entity.type
_entity.pdbx_description
1 polymer ?
#
loop_
_entity_poly.entity_id
_entity_poly.type
_entity_poly.pdbx_seq_one_letter_code
_entity_poly.pdbx_strand_id
1 'polypeptide(L)'
;MSEKITIKNECLTVTADRLGAEMVSIKKCGREMLWCGDASVWEGHAPVLFPICGGLKDGKFLYNGREYFLEKHGYARHSTFDVEKTADNEVVFLLKSDEKSKNVYPFDYEFRVSYILDGNRIKVTFSVANTGAGELYYSVGAHEAYACPGGIENYRIIFDEPEELASNLVEDGILSRKTVCIGKNTQKLPLKNEYFKIDALIFCGLKSRRVRLEKNSGETVAEVDFNGADYLLLWTIPGAEYLCIEPWCGLPDFTDGDYDIRNKPGIITVKPGETKTRTHIITF
;
A
#
# COMPACT_ATOMS: atom_id res chain seq x y z
N MET A 1 11.51 -21.11 -5.68
CA MET A 1 10.88 -20.48 -4.50
C MET A 1 11.78 -19.34 -4.08
N SER A 2 11.24 -18.16 -3.88
CA SER A 2 12.00 -16.99 -3.41
C SER A 2 12.40 -17.21 -1.93
N GLU A 3 13.46 -16.55 -1.50
CA GLU A 3 13.96 -16.63 -0.12
C GLU A 3 13.11 -15.76 0.80
N LYS A 4 12.62 -16.33 1.89
CA LYS A 4 11.81 -15.65 2.91
C LYS A 4 12.65 -15.35 4.14
N ILE A 5 12.52 -14.14 4.65
CA ILE A 5 13.18 -13.68 5.88
C ILE A 5 12.14 -13.61 6.99
N THR A 6 12.44 -14.18 8.15
CA THR A 6 11.56 -14.12 9.32
C THR A 6 12.24 -13.32 10.43
N ILE A 7 11.53 -12.31 10.92
CA ILE A 7 11.87 -11.51 12.08
C ILE A 7 10.87 -11.76 13.20
N LYS A 8 11.30 -11.67 14.45
CA LYS A 8 10.43 -11.96 15.60
C LYS A 8 10.84 -11.16 16.83
N ASN A 9 9.87 -10.94 17.70
CA ASN A 9 10.05 -10.50 19.09
C ASN A 9 9.13 -11.33 19.99
N GLU A 10 8.93 -10.91 21.24
CA GLU A 10 8.07 -11.60 22.21
C GLU A 10 6.58 -11.60 21.82
N CYS A 11 6.11 -10.66 20.98
CA CYS A 11 4.70 -10.50 20.61
C CYS A 11 4.39 -11.00 19.21
N LEU A 12 5.31 -10.76 18.26
CA LEU A 12 5.06 -10.91 16.83
C LEU A 12 6.10 -11.81 16.15
N THR A 13 5.67 -12.54 15.14
CA THR A 13 6.54 -13.17 14.13
C THR A 13 6.07 -12.72 12.76
N VAL A 14 6.97 -12.08 12.01
CA VAL A 14 6.69 -11.59 10.65
C VAL A 14 7.62 -12.27 9.67
N THR A 15 7.03 -12.80 8.59
CA THR A 15 7.79 -13.37 7.48
C THR A 15 7.56 -12.52 6.23
N ALA A 16 8.64 -12.05 5.63
CA ALA A 16 8.61 -11.29 4.37
C ALA A 16 9.39 -12.05 3.28
N ASP A 17 8.88 -12.00 2.07
CA ASP A 17 9.50 -12.58 0.89
C ASP A 17 10.43 -11.55 0.23
N ARG A 18 11.59 -11.96 -0.26
CA ARG A 18 12.45 -11.09 -1.08
C ARG A 18 11.78 -10.68 -2.39
N LEU A 19 10.89 -11.50 -2.92
CA LEU A 19 10.04 -11.11 -4.04
C LEU A 19 9.04 -10.05 -3.56
N GLY A 20 9.16 -8.85 -4.10
CA GLY A 20 8.32 -7.72 -3.74
C GLY A 20 8.61 -7.10 -2.37
N ALA A 21 9.57 -7.63 -1.59
CA ALA A 21 9.74 -7.32 -0.16
C ALA A 21 8.43 -7.50 0.62
N GLU A 22 7.54 -8.39 0.17
CA GLU A 22 6.17 -8.53 0.63
C GLU A 22 6.10 -9.27 1.97
N MET A 23 5.39 -8.72 2.96
CA MET A 23 5.01 -9.47 4.15
C MET A 23 4.00 -10.55 3.77
N VAL A 24 4.36 -11.83 3.96
CA VAL A 24 3.52 -12.99 3.60
C VAL A 24 2.93 -13.71 4.82
N SER A 25 3.31 -13.33 6.03
CA SER A 25 2.72 -13.81 7.28
C SER A 25 3.01 -12.81 8.39
N ILE A 26 1.99 -12.53 9.19
CA ILE A 26 2.11 -11.80 10.47
C ILE A 26 1.40 -12.62 11.52
N LYS A 27 2.15 -13.17 12.48
CA LYS A 27 1.57 -13.94 13.58
C LYS A 27 1.68 -13.21 14.90
N LYS A 28 0.54 -13.02 15.57
CA LYS A 28 0.46 -12.58 16.97
C LYS A 28 0.06 -13.76 17.84
N CYS A 29 0.91 -14.13 18.79
CA CYS A 29 0.70 -15.31 19.68
C CYS A 29 0.32 -16.58 18.88
N GLY A 30 0.97 -16.79 17.74
CA GLY A 30 0.73 -17.95 16.86
C GLY A 30 -0.47 -17.85 15.92
N ARG A 31 -1.36 -16.85 16.09
CA ARG A 31 -2.52 -16.62 15.21
C ARG A 31 -2.11 -15.76 14.01
N GLU A 32 -2.45 -16.21 12.80
CA GLU A 32 -2.25 -15.44 11.56
C GLU A 32 -3.18 -14.23 11.51
N MET A 33 -2.61 -13.07 11.17
CA MET A 33 -3.30 -11.79 11.10
C MET A 33 -3.49 -11.30 9.67
N LEU A 34 -2.69 -11.81 8.71
CA LEU A 34 -2.85 -11.53 7.29
C LEU A 34 -3.75 -12.56 6.60
N TRP A 35 -4.25 -12.19 5.45
CA TRP A 35 -4.85 -13.08 4.46
C TRP A 35 -3.81 -14.13 4.02
N CYS A 36 -4.27 -15.35 3.82
CA CYS A 36 -3.39 -16.49 3.52
C CYS A 36 -2.85 -16.54 2.08
N GLY A 37 -3.28 -15.62 1.21
CA GLY A 37 -2.87 -15.60 -0.21
C GLY A 37 -3.45 -16.76 -1.01
N ASP A 38 -4.71 -17.16 -0.73
CA ASP A 38 -5.38 -18.22 -1.51
C ASP A 38 -5.53 -17.77 -2.97
N ALA A 39 -4.76 -18.40 -3.86
CA ALA A 39 -4.74 -18.08 -5.29
C ALA A 39 -6.09 -18.31 -6.00
N SER A 40 -7.01 -19.08 -5.42
CA SER A 40 -8.37 -19.22 -5.95
C SER A 40 -9.22 -17.95 -5.73
N VAL A 41 -8.79 -17.06 -4.83
CA VAL A 41 -9.43 -15.78 -4.52
C VAL A 41 -8.51 -14.62 -4.89
N TRP A 42 -7.38 -14.50 -4.20
CA TRP A 42 -6.35 -13.52 -4.45
C TRP A 42 -5.02 -13.97 -3.82
N GLU A 43 -3.96 -14.05 -4.65
CA GLU A 43 -2.67 -14.61 -4.25
C GLU A 43 -1.79 -13.66 -3.41
N GLY A 44 -2.08 -12.34 -3.42
CA GLY A 44 -1.33 -11.36 -2.66
C GLY A 44 -1.61 -11.41 -1.15
N HIS A 45 -0.68 -10.88 -0.35
CA HIS A 45 -0.81 -10.76 1.10
C HIS A 45 -0.67 -9.30 1.55
N ALA A 46 0.44 -8.66 1.19
CA ALA A 46 0.77 -7.27 1.50
C ALA A 46 1.72 -6.67 0.44
N PRO A 47 1.31 -6.60 -0.83
CA PRO A 47 2.17 -6.10 -1.90
C PRO A 47 2.68 -4.68 -1.64
N VAL A 48 3.95 -4.44 -1.98
CA VAL A 48 4.56 -3.11 -1.95
C VAL A 48 4.40 -2.44 -3.31
N LEU A 49 3.81 -1.25 -3.33
CA LEU A 49 3.49 -0.50 -4.53
C LEU A 49 4.59 0.52 -4.81
N PHE A 50 5.30 0.38 -5.94
CA PHE A 50 6.34 1.30 -6.40
C PHE A 50 6.70 0.97 -7.88
N PRO A 51 7.01 1.96 -8.74
CA PRO A 51 7.10 3.41 -8.47
C PRO A 51 5.79 4.17 -8.63
N ILE A 52 4.67 3.48 -8.82
CA ILE A 52 3.33 4.09 -8.90
C ILE A 52 2.35 3.35 -8.01
N CYS A 53 1.32 4.08 -7.52
CA CYS A 53 0.13 3.53 -6.88
C CYS A 53 -1.03 3.58 -7.87
N GLY A 54 -1.77 2.48 -7.99
CA GLY A 54 -2.87 2.35 -8.94
C GLY A 54 -2.45 2.27 -10.41
N GLY A 55 -3.39 2.52 -11.30
CA GLY A 55 -3.19 2.49 -12.75
C GLY A 55 -2.72 3.83 -13.32
N LEU A 56 -2.10 3.74 -14.49
CA LEU A 56 -1.84 4.88 -15.38
C LEU A 56 -2.90 4.89 -16.48
N LYS A 57 -3.25 6.07 -16.95
CA LYS A 57 -4.11 6.24 -18.13
C LYS A 57 -3.44 5.56 -19.34
N ASP A 58 -4.15 4.67 -19.99
CA ASP A 58 -3.66 3.84 -21.11
C ASP A 58 -2.38 3.04 -20.78
N GLY A 59 -2.11 2.77 -19.47
CA GLY A 59 -0.94 2.03 -19.00
C GLY A 59 0.40 2.73 -19.20
N LYS A 60 0.43 4.05 -19.47
CA LYS A 60 1.64 4.79 -19.82
C LYS A 60 1.76 6.14 -19.13
N PHE A 61 2.98 6.66 -19.12
CA PHE A 61 3.27 8.04 -18.75
C PHE A 61 4.27 8.67 -19.72
N LEU A 62 4.30 9.99 -19.75
CA LEU A 62 5.25 10.80 -20.50
C LEU A 62 6.32 11.37 -19.57
N TYR A 63 7.57 11.29 -20.00
CA TYR A 63 8.67 12.00 -19.38
C TYR A 63 9.65 12.48 -20.44
N ASN A 64 9.94 13.78 -20.46
CA ASN A 64 10.81 14.44 -21.43
C ASN A 64 10.47 14.07 -22.91
N GLY A 65 9.17 14.03 -23.24
CA GLY A 65 8.67 13.77 -24.59
C GLY A 65 8.71 12.29 -25.03
N ARG A 66 9.10 11.38 -24.13
CA ARG A 66 9.15 9.95 -24.39
C ARG A 66 8.07 9.22 -23.60
N GLU A 67 7.46 8.19 -24.21
CA GLU A 67 6.48 7.31 -23.55
C GLU A 67 7.17 6.17 -22.81
N TYR A 68 6.64 5.86 -21.61
CA TYR A 68 7.02 4.72 -20.77
C TYR A 68 5.77 3.99 -20.32
N PHE A 69 5.84 2.67 -20.21
CA PHE A 69 4.72 1.80 -19.85
C PHE A 69 4.98 1.12 -18.52
N LEU A 70 4.00 1.18 -17.61
CA LEU A 70 4.03 0.51 -16.32
C LEU A 70 2.69 -0.17 -16.06
N GLU A 71 2.74 -1.35 -15.50
CA GLU A 71 1.55 -2.04 -14.99
C GLU A 71 0.96 -1.32 -13.77
N LYS A 72 -0.32 -1.58 -13.49
CA LYS A 72 -1.00 -1.15 -12.26
C LYS A 72 -0.12 -1.50 -11.04
N HIS A 73 0.14 -0.52 -10.16
CA HIS A 73 1.00 -0.61 -8.97
C HIS A 73 2.51 -0.71 -9.23
N GLY A 74 2.94 -0.56 -10.47
CA GLY A 74 4.35 -0.65 -10.85
C GLY A 74 4.92 -2.07 -10.74
N TYR A 75 6.23 -2.17 -10.65
CA TYR A 75 6.96 -3.45 -10.78
C TYR A 75 7.66 -3.93 -9.51
N ALA A 76 7.73 -3.15 -8.44
CA ALA A 76 8.45 -3.54 -7.22
C ALA A 76 7.95 -4.87 -6.66
N ARG A 77 6.64 -5.09 -6.66
CA ARG A 77 6.00 -6.33 -6.20
C ARG A 77 6.42 -7.59 -6.99
N HIS A 78 6.98 -7.43 -8.18
CA HIS A 78 7.48 -8.51 -9.04
C HIS A 78 9.02 -8.54 -9.12
N SER A 79 9.69 -7.68 -8.35
CA SER A 79 11.15 -7.57 -8.31
C SER A 79 11.71 -8.30 -7.10
N THR A 80 12.87 -8.94 -7.27
CA THR A 80 13.59 -9.53 -6.15
C THR A 80 14.47 -8.48 -5.49
N PHE A 81 14.26 -8.22 -4.21
CA PHE A 81 15.05 -7.30 -3.42
C PHE A 81 16.28 -7.99 -2.82
N ASP A 82 17.36 -7.24 -2.63
CA ASP A 82 18.46 -7.64 -1.80
C ASP A 82 18.13 -7.43 -0.32
N VAL A 83 18.70 -8.28 0.54
CA VAL A 83 18.62 -8.07 2.01
C VAL A 83 19.81 -7.22 2.42
N GLU A 84 19.56 -5.94 2.70
CA GLU A 84 20.61 -4.98 3.10
C GLU A 84 20.95 -5.11 4.59
N LYS A 85 19.95 -5.43 5.42
CA LYS A 85 20.10 -5.60 6.87
C LYS A 85 19.11 -6.63 7.39
N THR A 86 19.54 -7.44 8.34
CA THR A 86 18.65 -8.31 9.13
C THR A 86 19.14 -8.40 10.57
N ALA A 87 18.18 -8.41 11.49
CA ALA A 87 18.37 -8.65 12.93
C ALA A 87 17.16 -9.44 13.44
N ASP A 88 17.12 -9.81 14.71
CA ASP A 88 16.00 -10.59 15.25
C ASP A 88 14.64 -9.94 15.02
N ASN A 89 14.56 -8.61 15.18
CA ASN A 89 13.33 -7.83 15.06
C ASN A 89 13.31 -6.83 13.90
N GLU A 90 14.28 -6.88 12.98
CA GLU A 90 14.38 -5.92 11.87
C GLU A 90 14.86 -6.60 10.59
N VAL A 91 14.26 -6.19 9.47
CA VAL A 91 14.79 -6.47 8.12
C VAL A 91 14.67 -5.23 7.24
N VAL A 92 15.70 -5.00 6.42
CA VAL A 92 15.71 -3.96 5.38
C VAL A 92 15.98 -4.62 4.03
N PHE A 93 15.06 -4.44 3.13
CA PHE A 93 15.15 -4.86 1.73
C PHE A 93 15.55 -3.68 0.85
N LEU A 94 16.36 -3.93 -0.17
CA LEU A 94 16.85 -2.92 -1.11
C LEU A 94 16.57 -3.34 -2.55
N LEU A 95 15.94 -2.46 -3.31
CA LEU A 95 15.81 -2.52 -4.76
C LEU A 95 16.52 -1.32 -5.38
N LYS A 96 17.41 -1.58 -6.33
CA LYS A 96 18.12 -0.52 -7.09
C LYS A 96 17.62 -0.50 -8.53
N SER A 97 17.63 0.69 -9.11
CA SER A 97 17.49 0.80 -10.57
C SER A 97 18.62 0.06 -11.29
N ASP A 98 18.28 -0.54 -12.40
CA ASP A 98 19.21 -1.17 -13.33
C ASP A 98 18.83 -0.79 -14.78
N GLU A 99 19.62 -1.24 -15.74
CA GLU A 99 19.38 -0.95 -17.16
C GLU A 99 18.01 -1.49 -17.64
N LYS A 100 17.52 -2.59 -17.04
CA LYS A 100 16.21 -3.16 -17.39
C LYS A 100 15.06 -2.30 -16.86
N SER A 101 15.13 -1.89 -15.60
CA SER A 101 14.11 -1.03 -14.99
C SER A 101 14.05 0.35 -15.64
N LYS A 102 15.19 0.90 -16.09
CA LYS A 102 15.26 2.18 -16.81
C LYS A 102 14.51 2.20 -18.14
N ASN A 103 14.28 1.05 -18.76
CA ASN A 103 13.49 0.97 -19.99
C ASN A 103 12.00 1.29 -19.76
N VAL A 104 11.50 1.05 -18.54
CA VAL A 104 10.10 1.28 -18.18
C VAL A 104 9.92 2.44 -17.19
N TYR A 105 11.00 2.80 -16.45
CA TYR A 105 10.99 3.88 -15.46
C TYR A 105 12.38 4.54 -15.42
N PRO A 106 12.62 5.65 -16.17
CA PRO A 106 13.95 6.14 -16.52
C PRO A 106 14.64 6.96 -15.43
N PHE A 107 14.60 6.49 -14.20
CA PHE A 107 15.20 7.16 -13.05
C PHE A 107 16.20 6.25 -12.33
N ASP A 108 17.26 6.85 -11.80
CA ASP A 108 18.22 6.17 -10.93
C ASP A 108 17.76 6.32 -9.48
N TYR A 109 17.58 5.19 -8.78
CA TYR A 109 17.08 5.18 -7.42
C TYR A 109 17.64 4.02 -6.59
N GLU A 110 17.58 4.19 -5.27
CA GLU A 110 17.59 3.11 -4.29
C GLU A 110 16.27 3.14 -3.50
N PHE A 111 15.51 2.08 -3.58
CA PHE A 111 14.26 1.91 -2.85
C PHE A 111 14.44 0.90 -1.74
N ARG A 112 14.22 1.32 -0.49
CA ARG A 112 14.27 0.46 0.68
C ARG A 112 12.91 0.25 1.28
N VAL A 113 12.64 -1.00 1.67
CA VAL A 113 11.48 -1.42 2.46
C VAL A 113 12.02 -1.97 3.78
N SER A 114 11.63 -1.35 4.89
CA SER A 114 12.07 -1.76 6.22
C SER A 114 10.88 -2.18 7.08
N TYR A 115 11.04 -3.30 7.76
CA TYR A 115 10.12 -3.80 8.78
C TYR A 115 10.85 -3.89 10.12
N ILE A 116 10.31 -3.20 11.13
CA ILE A 116 10.85 -3.21 12.50
C ILE A 116 9.73 -3.58 13.47
N LEU A 117 9.98 -4.58 14.31
CA LEU A 117 9.06 -5.01 15.36
C LEU A 117 9.38 -4.31 16.68
N ASP A 118 8.36 -3.67 17.28
CA ASP A 118 8.43 -3.00 18.58
C ASP A 118 7.19 -3.39 19.41
N GLY A 119 7.36 -4.33 20.35
CA GLY A 119 6.25 -4.95 21.08
C GLY A 119 5.23 -5.54 20.10
N ASN A 120 3.97 -5.11 20.17
CA ASN A 120 2.89 -5.53 19.28
C ASN A 120 2.73 -4.65 18.02
N ARG A 121 3.77 -3.89 17.67
CA ARG A 121 3.77 -2.97 16.52
C ARG A 121 4.74 -3.43 15.44
N ILE A 122 4.35 -3.17 14.18
CA ILE A 122 5.22 -3.27 13.01
C ILE A 122 5.35 -1.86 12.45
N LYS A 123 6.57 -1.32 12.46
CA LYS A 123 6.89 -0.09 11.74
C LYS A 123 7.32 -0.45 10.33
N VAL A 124 6.51 -0.06 9.36
CA VAL A 124 6.78 -0.21 7.93
C VAL A 124 7.31 1.10 7.40
N THR A 125 8.47 1.07 6.77
CA THR A 125 9.12 2.29 6.23
C THR A 125 9.54 2.08 4.80
N PHE A 126 9.09 2.98 3.93
CA PHE A 126 9.51 3.11 2.55
C PHE A 126 10.48 4.28 2.42
N SER A 127 11.67 4.06 1.87
CA SER A 127 12.68 5.09 1.68
C SER A 127 13.17 5.08 0.24
N VAL A 128 13.06 6.21 -0.45
CA VAL A 128 13.49 6.35 -1.85
C VAL A 128 14.57 7.41 -1.93
N ALA A 129 15.78 6.99 -2.29
CA ALA A 129 16.90 7.86 -2.56
C ALA A 129 17.03 8.07 -4.07
N ASN A 130 17.15 9.31 -4.50
CA ASN A 130 17.47 9.66 -5.86
C ASN A 130 19.00 9.62 -6.05
N THR A 131 19.47 8.62 -6.80
CA THR A 131 20.90 8.43 -7.11
C THR A 131 21.27 8.99 -8.49
N GLY A 132 20.30 9.57 -9.21
CA GLY A 132 20.49 10.16 -10.53
C GLY A 132 20.87 11.63 -10.48
N ALA A 133 21.08 12.22 -11.67
CA ALA A 133 21.45 13.63 -11.84
C ALA A 133 20.25 14.57 -12.00
N GLY A 134 19.05 14.04 -12.29
CA GLY A 134 17.79 14.78 -12.44
C GLY A 134 16.81 14.50 -11.32
N GLU A 135 15.69 15.21 -11.30
CA GLU A 135 14.60 14.93 -10.36
C GLU A 135 13.97 13.56 -10.65
N LEU A 136 13.60 12.86 -9.60
CA LEU A 136 12.89 11.58 -9.62
C LEU A 136 11.46 11.79 -9.16
N TYR A 137 10.50 11.14 -9.83
CA TYR A 137 9.07 11.26 -9.58
C TYR A 137 8.47 9.87 -9.27
N TYR A 138 7.93 9.66 -8.07
CA TYR A 138 7.38 8.37 -7.68
C TYR A 138 6.14 8.48 -6.83
N SER A 139 5.40 7.39 -6.75
CA SER A 139 4.42 7.12 -5.70
C SER A 139 4.80 5.82 -4.99
N VAL A 140 4.40 5.68 -3.74
CA VAL A 140 4.63 4.49 -2.94
C VAL A 140 3.42 4.20 -2.07
N GLY A 141 3.10 2.93 -1.87
CA GLY A 141 1.97 2.53 -1.05
C GLY A 141 2.11 1.13 -0.49
N ALA A 142 1.37 0.88 0.55
CA ALA A 142 1.17 -0.41 1.19
C ALA A 142 -0.17 -1.02 0.76
N HIS A 143 -0.29 -2.34 0.82
CA HIS A 143 -1.50 -3.06 0.40
C HIS A 143 -1.75 -4.29 1.30
N GLU A 144 -1.65 -4.10 2.63
CA GLU A 144 -1.78 -5.19 3.60
C GLU A 144 -3.23 -5.69 3.69
N ALA A 145 -3.41 -7.00 3.44
CA ALA A 145 -4.69 -7.69 3.57
C ALA A 145 -4.84 -8.31 4.96
N TYR A 146 -5.64 -7.71 5.80
CA TYR A 146 -5.94 -8.20 7.14
C TYR A 146 -6.99 -9.30 7.08
N ALA A 147 -6.74 -10.44 7.75
CA ALA A 147 -7.67 -11.55 7.78
C ALA A 147 -8.99 -11.18 8.47
N CYS A 148 -10.10 -11.46 7.80
CA CYS A 148 -11.47 -11.24 8.28
C CYS A 148 -12.28 -12.55 8.25
N PRO A 149 -11.95 -13.55 9.09
CA PRO A 149 -12.67 -14.81 9.12
C PRO A 149 -14.19 -14.62 9.26
N GLY A 150 -14.96 -15.31 8.40
CA GLY A 150 -16.42 -15.19 8.33
C GLY A 150 -16.91 -14.04 7.45
N GLY A 151 -16.00 -13.35 6.74
CA GLY A 151 -16.31 -12.28 5.79
C GLY A 151 -16.33 -10.88 6.40
N ILE A 152 -16.07 -9.88 5.56
CA ILE A 152 -15.90 -8.49 5.98
C ILE A 152 -17.13 -7.86 6.63
N GLU A 153 -18.35 -8.35 6.34
CA GLU A 153 -19.58 -7.80 6.91
C GLU A 153 -19.73 -8.02 8.42
N ASN A 154 -18.86 -8.88 9.00
CA ASN A 154 -18.71 -9.04 10.44
C ASN A 154 -17.76 -8.00 11.07
N TYR A 155 -17.28 -7.03 10.27
CA TYR A 155 -16.27 -6.04 10.67
C TYR A 155 -16.71 -4.62 10.32
N ARG A 156 -15.98 -3.67 10.90
CA ARG A 156 -16.12 -2.24 10.64
C ARG A 156 -14.78 -1.54 10.73
N ILE A 157 -14.64 -0.40 10.04
CA ILE A 157 -13.55 0.54 10.25
C ILE A 157 -13.99 1.61 11.24
N ILE A 158 -13.12 1.90 12.19
CA ILE A 158 -13.27 3.01 13.14
C ILE A 158 -12.21 4.05 12.83
N PHE A 159 -12.65 5.28 12.62
CA PHE A 159 -11.83 6.47 12.43
C PHE A 159 -11.67 7.21 13.76
N ASP A 160 -10.55 7.92 13.97
CA ASP A 160 -10.33 8.70 15.19
C ASP A 160 -11.25 9.92 15.26
N GLU A 161 -11.56 10.53 14.11
CA GLU A 161 -12.41 11.72 14.00
C GLU A 161 -13.66 11.42 13.17
N PRO A 162 -14.75 12.19 13.34
CA PRO A 162 -15.88 12.12 12.43
C PRO A 162 -15.48 12.56 11.01
N GLU A 163 -15.75 11.71 10.02
CA GLU A 163 -15.34 11.89 8.63
C GLU A 163 -16.52 12.09 7.67
N GLU A 164 -16.28 12.86 6.63
CA GLU A 164 -17.09 12.87 5.41
C GLU A 164 -16.48 11.87 4.42
N LEU A 165 -16.98 10.63 4.46
CA LEU A 165 -16.44 9.54 3.67
C LEU A 165 -16.96 9.62 2.22
N ALA A 166 -16.20 10.28 1.35
CA ALA A 166 -16.44 10.33 -0.08
C ALA A 166 -15.30 9.59 -0.80
N SER A 167 -15.66 8.63 -1.65
CA SER A 167 -14.71 7.88 -2.46
C SER A 167 -14.79 8.31 -3.92
N ASN A 168 -13.64 8.50 -4.58
CA ASN A 168 -13.61 8.62 -6.02
C ASN A 168 -14.05 7.30 -6.66
N LEU A 169 -14.79 7.39 -7.78
CA LEU A 169 -15.10 6.23 -8.59
C LEU A 169 -13.90 5.80 -9.41
N VAL A 170 -13.68 4.51 -9.48
CA VAL A 170 -12.64 3.89 -10.30
C VAL A 170 -13.27 3.40 -11.60
N GLU A 171 -12.68 3.77 -12.73
CA GLU A 171 -13.08 3.35 -14.08
C GLU A 171 -11.83 2.76 -14.74
N ASP A 172 -11.84 1.48 -15.08
CA ASP A 172 -10.71 0.74 -15.69
C ASP A 172 -9.36 0.90 -14.92
N GLY A 173 -9.43 0.92 -13.58
CA GLY A 173 -8.26 1.02 -12.70
C GLY A 173 -7.66 2.42 -12.54
N ILE A 174 -8.30 3.46 -13.10
CA ILE A 174 -7.96 4.87 -12.95
C ILE A 174 -9.12 5.66 -12.35
N LEU A 175 -8.88 6.89 -11.91
CA LEU A 175 -9.86 7.69 -11.19
C LEU A 175 -10.75 8.49 -12.13
N SER A 176 -12.03 8.46 -11.86
CA SER A 176 -12.99 9.44 -12.34
C SER A 176 -13.04 10.65 -11.42
N ARG A 177 -13.46 11.83 -11.94
CA ARG A 177 -13.73 13.01 -11.09
C ARG A 177 -15.01 12.89 -10.28
N LYS A 178 -15.81 11.84 -10.52
CA LYS A 178 -17.03 11.57 -9.79
C LYS A 178 -16.70 10.94 -8.45
N THR A 179 -17.48 11.28 -7.44
CA THR A 179 -17.37 10.70 -6.11
C THR A 179 -18.70 10.09 -5.66
N VAL A 180 -18.62 9.10 -4.79
CA VAL A 180 -19.76 8.51 -4.12
C VAL A 180 -19.64 8.75 -2.61
N CYS A 181 -20.75 9.16 -1.99
CA CYS A 181 -20.81 9.31 -0.53
C CYS A 181 -21.00 7.94 0.12
N ILE A 182 -20.05 7.56 0.96
CA ILE A 182 -20.05 6.30 1.73
C ILE A 182 -20.59 6.53 3.15
N GLY A 183 -20.31 7.70 3.72
CA GLY A 183 -20.78 8.08 5.07
C GLY A 183 -20.62 9.57 5.33
N LYS A 184 -21.46 10.12 6.20
CA LYS A 184 -21.44 11.54 6.58
C LYS A 184 -21.27 11.67 8.07
N ASN A 185 -20.36 12.55 8.49
CA ASN A 185 -20.09 12.89 9.88
C ASN A 185 -20.01 11.63 10.76
N THR A 186 -19.24 10.64 10.34
CA THR A 186 -19.19 9.32 10.97
C THR A 186 -17.77 8.89 11.33
N GLN A 187 -17.62 8.31 12.52
CA GLN A 187 -16.39 7.64 12.93
C GLN A 187 -16.45 6.12 12.66
N LYS A 188 -17.61 5.58 12.23
CA LYS A 188 -17.81 4.15 12.06
C LYS A 188 -18.27 3.85 10.63
N LEU A 189 -17.53 2.99 9.96
CA LEU A 189 -17.91 2.46 8.65
C LEU A 189 -18.15 0.95 8.78
N PRO A 190 -19.39 0.47 8.95
CA PRO A 190 -19.71 -0.94 8.81
C PRO A 190 -19.34 -1.40 7.40
N LEU A 191 -18.58 -2.50 7.29
CA LEU A 191 -18.14 -2.98 6.00
C LEU A 191 -19.26 -3.76 5.28
N LYS A 192 -19.33 -3.57 3.97
CA LYS A 192 -20.32 -4.21 3.10
C LYS A 192 -19.66 -4.63 1.79
N ASN A 193 -19.96 -5.84 1.35
CA ASN A 193 -19.47 -6.35 0.06
C ASN A 193 -19.88 -5.47 -1.13
N GLU A 194 -21.02 -4.78 -1.03
CA GLU A 194 -21.52 -3.89 -2.08
C GLU A 194 -20.60 -2.69 -2.37
N TYR A 195 -19.85 -2.22 -1.38
CA TYR A 195 -18.92 -1.10 -1.56
C TYR A 195 -17.78 -1.42 -2.52
N PHE A 196 -17.39 -2.68 -2.63
CA PHE A 196 -16.24 -3.15 -3.40
C PHE A 196 -16.60 -3.75 -4.77
N LYS A 197 -17.88 -3.66 -5.17
CA LYS A 197 -18.33 -4.11 -6.51
C LYS A 197 -17.77 -3.26 -7.65
N ILE A 198 -17.32 -2.05 -7.35
CA ILE A 198 -16.80 -1.07 -8.32
C ILE A 198 -15.31 -0.78 -8.11
N ASP A 199 -14.57 -1.66 -7.42
CA ASP A 199 -13.15 -1.54 -7.03
C ASP A 199 -12.98 -0.97 -5.59
N ALA A 200 -11.85 -0.33 -5.30
CA ALA A 200 -11.49 0.18 -3.97
C ALA A 200 -12.30 1.41 -3.55
N LEU A 201 -12.49 1.57 -2.24
CA LEU A 201 -12.83 2.86 -1.65
C LEU A 201 -11.58 3.70 -1.47
N ILE A 202 -11.56 4.89 -2.05
CA ILE A 202 -10.39 5.78 -2.05
C ILE A 202 -10.74 7.06 -1.31
N PHE A 203 -10.15 7.24 -0.14
CA PHE A 203 -10.39 8.39 0.71
C PHE A 203 -9.25 9.40 0.63
N CYS A 204 -9.60 10.62 0.23
CA CYS A 204 -8.72 11.77 0.19
C CYS A 204 -9.09 12.77 1.28
N GLY A 205 -8.09 13.38 1.93
CA GLY A 205 -8.33 14.47 2.87
C GLY A 205 -9.02 14.08 4.18
N LEU A 206 -8.87 12.83 4.63
CA LEU A 206 -9.31 12.41 5.96
C LEU A 206 -8.66 13.28 7.04
N LYS A 207 -9.39 13.59 8.09
CA LYS A 207 -8.91 14.23 9.32
C LYS A 207 -8.15 13.22 10.18
N SER A 208 -8.71 12.01 10.29
CA SER A 208 -8.08 10.88 10.97
C SER A 208 -6.76 10.51 10.31
N ARG A 209 -5.78 10.14 11.14
CA ARG A 209 -4.49 9.61 10.70
C ARG A 209 -4.27 8.19 11.18
N ARG A 210 -5.30 7.60 11.76
CA ARG A 210 -5.33 6.24 12.26
C ARG A 210 -6.72 5.67 12.08
N VAL A 211 -6.77 4.38 11.73
CA VAL A 211 -8.01 3.59 11.69
C VAL A 211 -7.85 2.29 12.43
N ARG A 212 -8.95 1.76 12.95
CA ARG A 212 -9.00 0.41 13.52
C ARG A 212 -9.94 -0.48 12.72
N LEU A 213 -9.50 -1.68 12.45
CA LEU A 213 -10.34 -2.78 11.99
C LEU A 213 -10.90 -3.47 13.23
N GLU A 214 -12.18 -3.40 13.43
CA GLU A 214 -12.87 -4.02 14.57
C GLU A 214 -13.89 -5.05 14.09
N LYS A 215 -14.06 -6.14 14.85
CA LYS A 215 -15.24 -6.99 14.73
C LYS A 215 -16.50 -6.25 15.20
N ASN A 216 -17.67 -6.64 14.73
CA ASN A 216 -18.93 -6.08 15.22
C ASN A 216 -19.15 -6.32 16.73
N SER A 217 -18.46 -7.31 17.32
CA SER A 217 -18.41 -7.53 18.78
C SER A 217 -17.67 -6.44 19.56
N GLY A 218 -16.87 -5.59 18.88
CA GLY A 218 -16.03 -4.57 19.51
C GLY A 218 -14.57 -4.98 19.72
N GLU A 219 -14.17 -6.21 19.34
CA GLU A 219 -12.78 -6.65 19.38
C GLU A 219 -11.96 -5.96 18.27
N THR A 220 -10.89 -5.26 18.62
CA THR A 220 -9.93 -4.69 17.66
C THR A 220 -9.04 -5.81 17.10
N VAL A 221 -9.01 -5.91 15.78
CA VAL A 221 -8.18 -6.88 15.04
C VAL A 221 -6.83 -6.28 14.70
N ALA A 222 -6.84 -5.06 14.17
CA ALA A 222 -5.65 -4.29 13.82
C ALA A 222 -5.93 -2.80 13.91
N GLU A 223 -4.87 -2.03 14.18
CA GLU A 223 -4.87 -0.57 14.09
C GLU A 223 -3.79 -0.17 13.09
N VAL A 224 -4.10 0.76 12.19
CA VAL A 224 -3.19 1.28 11.18
C VAL A 224 -3.05 2.79 11.39
N ASP A 225 -1.87 3.23 11.84
CA ASP A 225 -1.48 4.64 11.83
C ASP A 225 -0.83 4.96 10.47
N PHE A 226 -1.48 5.82 9.70
CA PHE A 226 -1.06 6.22 8.36
C PHE A 226 -0.66 7.69 8.28
N ASN A 227 -0.16 8.26 9.36
CA ASN A 227 0.26 9.67 9.43
C ASN A 227 1.34 10.03 8.38
N GLY A 228 2.10 9.05 7.91
CA GLY A 228 3.08 9.21 6.82
C GLY A 228 2.51 9.10 5.41
N ALA A 229 1.21 8.84 5.24
CA ALA A 229 0.54 8.68 3.95
C ALA A 229 -0.51 9.78 3.72
N ASP A 230 -0.73 10.14 2.46
CA ASP A 230 -1.66 11.21 2.08
C ASP A 230 -3.09 10.68 1.86
N TYR A 231 -3.21 9.38 1.54
CA TYR A 231 -4.46 8.71 1.15
C TYR A 231 -4.63 7.40 1.92
N LEU A 232 -5.88 7.04 2.16
CA LEU A 232 -6.26 5.72 2.70
C LEU A 232 -7.21 5.03 1.74
N LEU A 233 -6.88 3.81 1.37
CA LEU A 233 -7.74 2.98 0.54
C LEU A 233 -8.20 1.75 1.34
N LEU A 234 -9.41 1.30 1.01
CA LEU A 234 -9.94 0.02 1.48
C LEU A 234 -10.29 -0.82 0.27
N TRP A 235 -9.89 -2.08 0.27
CA TRP A 235 -10.20 -2.98 -0.82
C TRP A 235 -10.36 -4.43 -0.37
N THR A 236 -11.23 -5.15 -1.04
CA THR A 236 -11.39 -6.59 -0.97
C THR A 236 -12.07 -7.12 -2.22
N ILE A 237 -11.94 -8.41 -2.49
CA ILE A 237 -12.84 -9.08 -3.43
C ILE A 237 -14.16 -9.35 -2.69
N PRO A 238 -15.34 -8.96 -3.22
CA PRO A 238 -16.62 -9.22 -2.57
C PRO A 238 -16.80 -10.70 -2.21
N GLY A 239 -17.07 -10.97 -0.93
CA GLY A 239 -17.22 -12.32 -0.39
C GLY A 239 -15.93 -12.95 0.13
N ALA A 240 -14.77 -12.32 -0.05
CA ALA A 240 -13.52 -12.80 0.52
C ALA A 240 -13.43 -12.52 2.03
N GLU A 241 -12.55 -13.28 2.71
CA GLU A 241 -12.34 -13.20 4.16
C GLU A 241 -11.13 -12.32 4.52
N TYR A 242 -10.97 -11.19 3.84
CA TYR A 242 -9.93 -10.19 4.14
C TYR A 242 -10.40 -8.78 3.80
N LEU A 243 -9.74 -7.81 4.39
CA LEU A 243 -9.81 -6.40 3.99
C LEU A 243 -8.40 -5.85 3.85
N CYS A 244 -8.08 -5.25 2.71
CA CYS A 244 -6.90 -4.43 2.56
C CYS A 244 -7.15 -3.05 3.18
N ILE A 245 -6.20 -2.59 4.00
CA ILE A 245 -6.16 -1.22 4.52
C ILE A 245 -4.84 -0.65 4.02
N GLU A 246 -4.92 0.34 3.15
CA GLU A 246 -3.85 0.71 2.24
C GLU A 246 -3.44 2.17 2.40
N PRO A 247 -2.41 2.47 3.22
CA PRO A 247 -1.77 3.78 3.24
C PRO A 247 -1.01 4.05 1.94
N TRP A 248 -1.43 5.08 1.17
CA TRP A 248 -0.77 5.44 -0.09
C TRP A 248 -0.25 6.88 -0.08
N CYS A 249 0.88 7.08 -0.76
CA CYS A 249 1.47 8.36 -1.13
C CYS A 249 1.46 8.45 -2.65
N GLY A 250 0.36 8.89 -3.20
CA GLY A 250 0.03 8.96 -4.62
C GLY A 250 -1.25 8.19 -4.96
N LEU A 251 -1.85 8.54 -6.07
CA LEU A 251 -3.12 8.01 -6.55
C LEU A 251 -2.97 7.44 -7.98
N PRO A 252 -3.94 6.64 -8.47
CA PRO A 252 -4.06 6.35 -9.90
C PRO A 252 -4.19 7.66 -10.72
N ASP A 253 -3.94 7.60 -12.00
CA ASP A 253 -4.24 8.72 -12.88
C ASP A 253 -5.74 9.02 -12.89
N PHE A 254 -6.09 10.25 -13.24
CA PHE A 254 -7.47 10.58 -13.60
C PHE A 254 -7.72 10.30 -15.08
N THR A 255 -8.98 10.01 -15.43
CA THR A 255 -9.43 9.81 -16.83
C THR A 255 -9.09 10.99 -17.76
N ASP A 256 -9.00 12.21 -17.20
CA ASP A 256 -8.64 13.44 -17.90
C ASP A 256 -7.16 13.84 -17.73
N GLY A 257 -6.31 12.97 -17.18
CA GLY A 257 -4.87 13.21 -17.00
C GLY A 257 -4.12 13.44 -18.31
N ASP A 258 -3.01 14.19 -18.24
CA ASP A 258 -2.20 14.61 -19.39
C ASP A 258 -1.01 13.67 -19.69
N TYR A 259 -0.95 12.54 -19.02
CA TYR A 259 0.12 11.53 -19.04
C TYR A 259 1.47 11.98 -18.45
N ASP A 260 1.73 13.26 -18.21
CA ASP A 260 3.01 13.69 -17.67
C ASP A 260 3.18 13.19 -16.22
N ILE A 261 4.22 12.39 -15.96
CA ILE A 261 4.45 11.82 -14.64
C ILE A 261 4.60 12.91 -13.56
N ARG A 262 5.06 14.12 -13.92
CA ARG A 262 5.21 15.26 -13.02
C ARG A 262 3.88 15.80 -12.50
N ASN A 263 2.81 15.59 -13.26
CA ASN A 263 1.45 16.04 -12.95
C ASN A 263 0.56 14.94 -12.37
N LYS A 264 1.12 13.73 -12.20
CA LYS A 264 0.38 12.60 -11.61
C LYS A 264 -0.12 12.95 -10.21
N PRO A 265 -1.39 12.63 -9.86
CA PRO A 265 -1.94 12.95 -8.54
C PRO A 265 -1.11 12.40 -7.39
N GLY A 266 -0.70 13.26 -6.46
CA GLY A 266 0.08 12.88 -5.29
C GLY A 266 1.49 12.40 -5.57
N ILE A 267 2.04 12.69 -6.77
CA ILE A 267 3.42 12.30 -7.11
C ILE A 267 4.43 12.96 -6.17
N ILE A 268 5.42 12.22 -5.75
CA ILE A 268 6.51 12.70 -4.91
C ILE A 268 7.71 13.03 -5.78
N THR A 269 8.25 14.25 -5.64
CA THR A 269 9.48 14.66 -6.32
C THR A 269 10.66 14.54 -5.36
N VAL A 270 11.77 13.93 -5.83
CA VAL A 270 13.02 13.80 -5.07
C VAL A 270 14.15 14.41 -5.87
N LYS A 271 14.85 15.38 -5.29
CA LYS A 271 16.00 16.04 -5.93
C LYS A 271 17.22 15.10 -5.96
N PRO A 272 18.17 15.33 -6.87
CA PRO A 272 19.43 14.57 -6.88
C PRO A 272 20.11 14.54 -5.51
N GLY A 273 20.49 13.33 -5.06
CA GLY A 273 21.11 13.08 -3.76
C GLY A 273 20.18 13.18 -2.54
N GLU A 274 18.90 13.51 -2.74
CA GLU A 274 17.89 13.55 -1.67
C GLU A 274 17.32 12.15 -1.42
N THR A 275 16.87 11.91 -0.18
CA THR A 275 16.10 10.75 0.21
C THR A 275 14.77 11.18 0.83
N LYS A 276 13.67 10.60 0.39
CA LYS A 276 12.33 10.78 0.97
C LYS A 276 11.88 9.48 1.65
N THR A 277 11.29 9.64 2.82
CA THR A 277 10.83 8.50 3.64
C THR A 277 9.34 8.64 3.95
N ARG A 278 8.63 7.50 3.90
CA ARG A 278 7.22 7.37 4.31
C ARG A 278 7.11 6.20 5.29
N THR A 279 6.34 6.39 6.34
CA THR A 279 6.20 5.38 7.40
C THR A 279 4.74 5.25 7.77
N HIS A 280 4.30 4.01 7.97
CA HIS A 280 3.06 3.70 8.68
C HIS A 280 3.32 2.66 9.76
N ILE A 281 2.40 2.52 10.72
CA ILE A 281 2.53 1.61 11.84
C ILE A 281 1.29 0.73 11.90
N ILE A 282 1.52 -0.57 11.98
CA ILE A 282 0.47 -1.57 12.21
C ILE A 282 0.57 -2.01 13.67
N THR A 283 -0.54 -1.99 14.40
CA THR A 283 -0.61 -2.46 15.80
C THR A 283 -1.64 -3.58 15.90
N PHE A 284 -1.30 -4.66 16.60
CA PHE A 284 -2.18 -5.82 16.81
C PHE A 284 -2.56 -6.01 18.27
#